data_b359205e326c828132d2c3022ae142ad
#
_entry.id   b359205e326c828132d2c3022ae142ad
#
_cell.length_a   1.000
_cell.length_b   1.000
_cell.length_c   1.000
_cell.angle_alpha   90.00
_cell.angle_beta   90.00
_cell.angle_gamma   90.00
#
_symmetry.space_group_name_H-M   'P 1'
#
loop_
_entity.id
_entity.type
_entity.pdbx_description
1 polymer ?
#
loop_
_entity_poly.entity_id
_entity_poly.type
_entity_poly.pdbx_seq_one_letter_code
_entity_poly.pdbx_strand_id
1 'polypeptide(L)'
;MYKQLIRPLLFQLPPETIHHLIMAAMRVLHYIPGGRLLLRMFYTTRHPSLVREVFGIRFANPIGLAAGFDHNGEAFRELAALGFGFVEVGTVTPRPQAGNPRPRVFRLPKDNAIINRIGLANRGLEATIRHLRRPHDGVIVGCNIGKNTSTPTENAPADYLKLFRSLYPYADYFTVNISCDNACREGATHTREHILQILNPLFDFRRGQNQFRPIMLKISPDMSDEVIDQITDVLLETPLDGIVATNGTHSRGGLHTSRTTLEKIGSGRLSGAPLTHRAVEIVRRVHTRSGGTYPIIGVGGLMSAGDVRAMLDAGADLVQLYTGYVYNGPGMVKAVCRELIAAAEKPAAMRAAGESVQNGENPEASAPEAVGTAGKASDGESEEERRPGSGQK
;
A
#
# COMPACT_ATOMS: atom_id res chain seq x y z
N MET A 1 -22.60 9.54 9.46
CA MET A 1 -22.37 9.70 10.91
C MET A 1 -20.89 9.89 11.26
N TYR A 2 -19.94 8.96 10.95
CA TYR A 2 -18.53 9.15 11.32
C TYR A 2 -17.92 10.46 10.76
N LYS A 3 -18.00 10.70 9.44
CA LYS A 3 -17.42 11.89 8.79
C LYS A 3 -17.98 13.23 9.30
N GLN A 4 -19.25 13.24 9.69
CA GLN A 4 -19.96 14.48 10.03
C GLN A 4 -19.91 14.82 11.53
N LEU A 5 -19.92 13.79 12.40
CA LEU A 5 -20.01 13.97 13.86
C LEU A 5 -18.74 13.53 14.59
N ILE A 6 -18.29 12.30 14.36
CA ILE A 6 -17.21 11.69 15.16
C ILE A 6 -15.84 12.24 14.74
N ARG A 7 -15.55 12.27 13.42
CA ARG A 7 -14.26 12.73 12.90
C ARG A 7 -13.94 14.18 13.29
N PRO A 8 -14.83 15.18 13.15
CA PRO A 8 -14.52 16.53 13.56
C PRO A 8 -14.14 16.64 15.03
N LEU A 9 -14.82 15.90 15.91
CA LEU A 9 -14.49 15.84 17.33
C LEU A 9 -13.13 15.20 17.60
N LEU A 10 -12.87 14.04 17.00
CA LEU A 10 -11.59 13.36 17.14
C LEU A 10 -10.42 14.18 16.56
N PHE A 11 -10.67 14.96 15.52
CA PHE A 11 -9.62 15.74 14.86
C PHE A 11 -9.21 17.00 15.65
N GLN A 12 -9.91 17.38 16.69
CA GLN A 12 -9.49 18.45 17.62
C GLN A 12 -8.31 18.02 18.51
N LEU A 13 -8.19 16.71 18.78
CA LEU A 13 -7.10 16.18 19.59
C LEU A 13 -5.88 15.78 18.73
N PRO A 14 -4.66 15.77 19.31
CA PRO A 14 -3.46 15.35 18.59
C PRO A 14 -3.62 13.93 17.98
N PRO A 15 -3.11 13.69 16.75
CA PRO A 15 -3.32 12.43 16.03
C PRO A 15 -2.87 11.21 16.83
N GLU A 16 -1.70 11.29 17.45
CA GLU A 16 -1.10 10.20 18.21
C GLU A 16 -1.89 9.89 19.50
N THR A 17 -2.44 10.91 20.15
CA THR A 17 -3.33 10.75 21.32
C THR A 17 -4.58 9.97 20.96
N ILE A 18 -5.22 10.32 19.84
CA ILE A 18 -6.40 9.59 19.35
C ILE A 18 -6.06 8.15 18.97
N HIS A 19 -4.93 7.94 18.31
CA HIS A 19 -4.49 6.58 18.00
C HIS A 19 -4.33 5.74 19.26
N HIS A 20 -3.65 6.26 20.29
CA HIS A 20 -3.49 5.56 21.57
C HIS A 20 -4.84 5.29 22.26
N LEU A 21 -5.77 6.24 22.22
CA LEU A 21 -7.12 6.07 22.77
C LEU A 21 -7.88 4.94 22.06
N ILE A 22 -7.87 4.92 20.73
CA ILE A 22 -8.51 3.87 19.94
C ILE A 22 -7.88 2.51 20.24
N MET A 23 -6.55 2.42 20.27
CA MET A 23 -5.85 1.17 20.60
C MET A 23 -6.15 0.70 22.03
N ALA A 24 -6.28 1.63 22.99
CA ALA A 24 -6.71 1.31 24.34
C ALA A 24 -8.13 0.78 24.37
N ALA A 25 -9.07 1.40 23.65
CA ALA A 25 -10.45 0.93 23.53
C ALA A 25 -10.52 -0.47 22.90
N MET A 26 -9.75 -0.74 21.86
CA MET A 26 -9.66 -2.08 21.25
C MET A 26 -9.13 -3.12 22.23
N ARG A 27 -8.12 -2.78 23.04
CA ARG A 27 -7.62 -3.67 24.09
C ARG A 27 -8.65 -3.95 25.18
N VAL A 28 -9.42 -2.94 25.59
CA VAL A 28 -10.52 -3.12 26.57
C VAL A 28 -11.59 -4.01 25.98
N LEU A 29 -11.95 -3.82 24.72
CA LEU A 29 -12.94 -4.66 24.02
C LEU A 29 -12.57 -6.15 24.01
N HIS A 30 -11.28 -6.47 24.06
CA HIS A 30 -10.78 -7.84 24.20
C HIS A 30 -11.38 -8.58 25.41
N TYR A 31 -11.60 -7.87 26.52
CA TYR A 31 -12.11 -8.44 27.76
C TYR A 31 -13.63 -8.43 27.85
N ILE A 32 -14.33 -7.83 26.86
CA ILE A 32 -15.80 -7.78 26.82
C ILE A 32 -16.33 -9.03 26.12
N PRO A 33 -17.02 -9.97 26.80
CA PRO A 33 -17.64 -11.12 26.18
C PRO A 33 -18.58 -10.69 25.05
N GLY A 34 -18.46 -11.31 23.87
CA GLY A 34 -19.29 -10.96 22.71
C GLY A 34 -18.92 -9.66 21.98
N GLY A 35 -18.04 -8.82 22.52
CA GLY A 35 -17.69 -7.52 21.93
C GLY A 35 -17.14 -7.62 20.50
N ARG A 36 -16.25 -8.59 20.24
CA ARG A 36 -15.77 -8.87 18.87
C ARG A 36 -16.86 -9.40 17.94
N LEU A 37 -17.77 -10.23 18.47
CA LEU A 37 -18.89 -10.74 17.67
C LEU A 37 -19.79 -9.58 17.23
N LEU A 38 -20.09 -8.65 18.13
CA LEU A 38 -20.85 -7.45 17.84
C LEU A 38 -20.20 -6.61 16.75
N LEU A 39 -18.88 -6.35 16.83
CA LEU A 39 -18.16 -5.66 15.77
C LEU A 39 -18.27 -6.39 14.42
N ARG A 40 -18.08 -7.71 14.41
CA ARG A 40 -18.22 -8.52 13.18
C ARG A 40 -19.60 -8.39 12.56
N MET A 41 -20.66 -8.40 13.35
CA MET A 41 -22.04 -8.23 12.86
C MET A 41 -22.25 -6.89 12.16
N PHE A 42 -21.68 -5.81 12.69
CA PHE A 42 -21.86 -4.48 12.11
C PHE A 42 -20.93 -4.19 10.94
N TYR A 43 -19.68 -4.69 10.96
CA TYR A 43 -18.65 -4.25 10.04
C TYR A 43 -18.21 -5.30 9.01
N THR A 44 -18.42 -6.60 9.25
CA THR A 44 -17.99 -7.63 8.31
C THR A 44 -18.99 -7.82 7.18
N THR A 45 -18.50 -7.96 5.96
CA THR A 45 -19.24 -8.38 4.77
C THR A 45 -18.63 -9.68 4.26
N ARG A 46 -19.47 -10.69 4.01
CA ARG A 46 -19.05 -11.97 3.45
C ARG A 46 -19.73 -12.19 2.12
N HIS A 47 -18.95 -12.43 1.07
CA HIS A 47 -19.48 -12.77 -0.23
C HIS A 47 -18.42 -13.57 -1.02
N PRO A 48 -18.81 -14.59 -1.82
CA PRO A 48 -17.85 -15.39 -2.60
C PRO A 48 -16.97 -14.58 -3.54
N SER A 49 -17.51 -13.51 -4.16
CA SER A 49 -16.77 -12.64 -5.09
C SER A 49 -15.64 -11.85 -4.45
N LEU A 50 -15.63 -11.71 -3.11
CA LEU A 50 -14.58 -11.03 -2.38
C LEU A 50 -13.40 -11.94 -2.03
N VAL A 51 -13.61 -13.26 -2.04
CA VAL A 51 -12.58 -14.21 -1.64
C VAL A 51 -11.40 -14.15 -2.62
N ARG A 52 -10.21 -14.13 -2.07
CA ARG A 52 -8.95 -14.22 -2.84
C ARG A 52 -8.10 -15.34 -2.27
N GLU A 53 -7.43 -16.04 -3.16
CA GLU A 53 -6.38 -16.98 -2.79
C GLU A 53 -5.06 -16.45 -3.35
N VAL A 54 -4.15 -16.07 -2.48
CA VAL A 54 -2.89 -15.40 -2.83
C VAL A 54 -1.77 -16.06 -2.02
N PHE A 55 -0.65 -16.39 -2.64
CA PHE A 55 0.49 -17.13 -2.05
C PHE A 55 0.11 -18.32 -1.16
N GLY A 56 -0.94 -19.04 -1.55
CA GLY A 56 -1.45 -20.22 -0.81
C GLY A 56 -2.27 -19.88 0.44
N ILE A 57 -2.60 -18.62 0.67
CA ILE A 57 -3.45 -18.15 1.78
C ILE A 57 -4.80 -17.71 1.23
N ARG A 58 -5.88 -18.15 1.88
CA ARG A 58 -7.25 -17.77 1.53
C ARG A 58 -7.72 -16.58 2.35
N PHE A 59 -7.91 -15.44 1.71
CA PHE A 59 -8.42 -14.19 2.29
C PHE A 59 -9.93 -14.08 2.09
N ALA A 60 -10.66 -13.74 3.17
CA ALA A 60 -12.12 -13.58 3.12
C ALA A 60 -12.57 -12.37 2.26
N ASN A 61 -11.72 -11.37 2.14
CA ASN A 61 -11.85 -10.23 1.24
C ASN A 61 -10.45 -9.64 0.98
N PRO A 62 -10.26 -8.84 -0.10
CA PRO A 62 -8.93 -8.35 -0.48
C PRO A 62 -8.41 -7.18 0.36
N ILE A 63 -9.12 -6.73 1.38
CA ILE A 63 -8.83 -5.47 2.08
C ILE A 63 -8.16 -5.74 3.42
N GLY A 64 -6.92 -5.32 3.57
CA GLY A 64 -6.14 -5.42 4.80
C GLY A 64 -5.94 -4.10 5.53
N LEU A 65 -5.53 -4.19 6.79
CA LEU A 65 -5.02 -3.07 7.56
C LEU A 65 -3.50 -3.01 7.41
N ALA A 66 -2.98 -1.86 6.99
CA ALA A 66 -1.55 -1.67 6.76
C ALA A 66 -0.74 -1.65 8.06
N ALA A 67 0.53 -2.08 7.98
CA ALA A 67 1.51 -1.91 9.04
C ALA A 67 1.61 -0.45 9.51
N GLY A 68 1.95 -0.27 10.79
CA GLY A 68 2.01 1.05 11.43
C GLY A 68 0.71 1.45 12.16
N PHE A 69 -0.36 0.66 12.03
CA PHE A 69 -1.59 0.88 12.82
C PHE A 69 -1.53 0.11 14.14
N ASP A 70 -1.21 -1.17 14.11
CA ASP A 70 -0.93 -1.99 15.29
C ASP A 70 0.56 -2.38 15.34
N HIS A 71 1.37 -1.51 15.95
CA HIS A 71 2.83 -1.67 15.98
C HIS A 71 3.30 -2.95 16.66
N ASN A 72 2.50 -3.49 17.60
CA ASN A 72 2.94 -4.56 18.50
C ASN A 72 2.03 -5.80 18.47
N GLY A 73 1.01 -5.84 17.59
CA GLY A 73 0.02 -6.90 17.57
C GLY A 73 -0.91 -6.92 18.78
N GLU A 74 -1.17 -5.75 19.38
CA GLU A 74 -1.95 -5.66 20.65
C GLU A 74 -3.44 -5.91 20.45
N ALA A 75 -3.98 -5.54 19.26
CA ALA A 75 -5.42 -5.51 18.98
C ALA A 75 -5.78 -6.09 17.60
N PHE A 76 -4.91 -6.90 16.99
CA PHE A 76 -5.11 -7.41 15.62
C PHE A 76 -6.46 -8.12 15.41
N ARG A 77 -6.96 -8.84 16.43
CA ARG A 77 -8.25 -9.55 16.36
C ARG A 77 -9.45 -8.60 16.38
N GLU A 78 -9.38 -7.58 17.22
CA GLU A 78 -10.40 -6.54 17.36
C GLU A 78 -10.43 -5.65 16.11
N LEU A 79 -9.25 -5.33 15.55
CA LEU A 79 -9.12 -4.61 14.29
C LEU A 79 -9.65 -5.42 13.11
N ALA A 80 -9.34 -6.72 13.03
CA ALA A 80 -9.91 -7.60 12.00
C ALA A 80 -11.45 -7.69 12.09
N ALA A 81 -12.02 -7.62 13.31
CA ALA A 81 -13.46 -7.61 13.51
C ALA A 81 -14.17 -6.37 12.90
N LEU A 82 -13.41 -5.33 12.53
CA LEU A 82 -13.90 -4.17 11.78
C LEU A 82 -14.04 -4.44 10.27
N GLY A 83 -13.91 -5.70 9.85
CA GLY A 83 -14.18 -6.16 8.49
C GLY A 83 -12.94 -6.39 7.62
N PHE A 84 -11.74 -6.14 8.13
CA PHE A 84 -10.51 -6.42 7.39
C PHE A 84 -10.35 -7.93 7.12
N GLY A 85 -9.93 -8.29 5.90
CA GLY A 85 -9.60 -9.65 5.51
C GLY A 85 -8.28 -10.14 6.09
N PHE A 86 -7.38 -9.21 6.43
CA PHE A 86 -6.10 -9.47 7.09
C PHE A 86 -5.59 -8.22 7.81
N VAL A 87 -4.65 -8.40 8.73
CA VAL A 87 -4.01 -7.31 9.48
C VAL A 87 -2.49 -7.47 9.42
N GLU A 88 -1.79 -6.43 9.01
CA GLU A 88 -0.33 -6.40 9.05
C GLU A 88 0.13 -5.65 10.30
N VAL A 89 0.78 -6.38 11.22
CA VAL A 89 1.31 -5.83 12.47
C VAL A 89 2.76 -5.36 12.29
N GLY A 90 3.17 -4.39 13.09
CA GLY A 90 4.54 -3.84 13.05
C GLY A 90 4.57 -2.42 12.46
N THR A 91 5.74 -1.89 12.07
CA THR A 91 7.01 -2.60 11.89
C THR A 91 7.61 -2.99 13.23
N VAL A 92 7.93 -4.25 13.39
CA VAL A 92 8.59 -4.81 14.56
C VAL A 92 10.10 -4.71 14.39
N THR A 93 10.81 -4.34 15.47
CA THR A 93 12.28 -4.36 15.52
C THR A 93 12.75 -5.32 16.61
N PRO A 94 13.99 -5.86 16.54
CA PRO A 94 14.50 -6.81 17.52
C PRO A 94 14.45 -6.29 18.96
N ARG A 95 14.83 -5.03 19.17
CA ARG A 95 14.79 -4.33 20.47
C ARG A 95 13.69 -3.28 20.47
N PRO A 96 13.08 -2.97 21.63
CA PRO A 96 12.17 -1.84 21.75
C PRO A 96 12.86 -0.54 21.34
N GLN A 97 12.09 0.35 20.68
CA GLN A 97 12.56 1.71 20.42
C GLN A 97 11.42 2.72 20.49
N ALA A 98 11.74 3.90 21.06
CA ALA A 98 10.77 4.96 21.29
C ALA A 98 10.32 5.66 19.99
N GLY A 99 11.15 5.55 18.92
CA GLY A 99 11.00 6.34 17.71
C GLY A 99 11.46 7.79 17.88
N ASN A 100 11.08 8.65 16.96
CA ASN A 100 11.48 10.05 16.93
C ASN A 100 10.75 10.90 18.00
N PRO A 101 11.28 12.08 18.37
CA PRO A 101 10.62 13.01 19.27
C PRO A 101 9.24 13.45 18.76
N ARG A 102 8.33 13.74 19.69
CA ARG A 102 6.99 14.28 19.43
C ARG A 102 7.04 15.82 19.33
N PRO A 103 6.14 16.44 18.54
CA PRO A 103 5.10 15.85 17.71
C PRO A 103 5.67 15.24 16.42
N ARG A 104 5.12 14.11 16.00
CA ARG A 104 5.65 13.32 14.88
C ARG A 104 4.58 12.77 13.92
N VAL A 105 3.31 13.13 14.16
CA VAL A 105 2.17 12.81 13.28
C VAL A 105 1.33 14.07 13.10
N PHE A 106 1.08 14.45 11.85
CA PHE A 106 0.37 15.67 11.47
C PHE A 106 -0.69 15.36 10.44
N ARG A 107 -1.94 15.76 10.69
CA ARG A 107 -3.03 15.66 9.72
C ARG A 107 -3.02 16.86 8.80
N LEU A 108 -3.31 16.63 7.52
CA LEU A 108 -3.53 17.64 6.50
C LEU A 108 -4.97 17.49 5.98
N PRO A 109 -5.97 18.06 6.68
CA PRO A 109 -7.39 17.83 6.34
C PRO A 109 -7.77 18.30 4.94
N LYS A 110 -7.16 19.40 4.45
CA LYS A 110 -7.41 19.94 3.09
C LYS A 110 -6.97 19.00 1.99
N ASP A 111 -5.97 18.14 2.28
CA ASP A 111 -5.37 17.20 1.35
C ASP A 111 -5.81 15.76 1.61
N ASN A 112 -6.69 15.51 2.61
CA ASN A 112 -7.01 14.17 3.08
C ASN A 112 -5.75 13.31 3.30
N ALA A 113 -4.75 13.89 3.98
CA ALA A 113 -3.42 13.33 4.09
C ALA A 113 -2.88 13.37 5.53
N ILE A 114 -1.82 12.60 5.77
CA ILE A 114 -1.09 12.57 7.04
C ILE A 114 0.41 12.64 6.70
N ILE A 115 1.14 13.52 7.40
CA ILE A 115 2.60 13.46 7.46
C ILE A 115 2.99 12.79 8.77
N ASN A 116 3.88 11.80 8.69
CA ASN A 116 4.42 11.16 9.88
C ASN A 116 5.94 10.95 9.78
N ARG A 117 6.58 10.97 10.97
CA ARG A 117 7.98 10.64 11.18
C ARG A 117 8.15 9.82 12.47
N ILE A 118 7.32 8.79 12.62
CA ILE A 118 7.24 8.01 13.88
C ILE A 118 8.57 7.34 14.21
N GLY A 119 9.33 6.86 13.22
CA GLY A 119 10.64 6.27 13.43
C GLY A 119 10.59 4.84 13.99
N LEU A 120 9.65 4.02 13.49
CA LEU A 120 9.45 2.63 13.89
C LEU A 120 9.30 2.44 15.41
N ALA A 121 8.56 3.34 16.08
CA ALA A 121 8.29 3.19 17.52
C ALA A 121 7.54 1.88 17.77
N ASN A 122 8.11 0.97 18.57
CA ASN A 122 7.51 -0.30 18.93
C ASN A 122 8.13 -0.86 20.22
N ARG A 123 7.48 -1.87 20.82
CA ARG A 123 7.90 -2.50 22.07
C ARG A 123 8.84 -3.69 21.87
N GLY A 124 9.32 -3.89 20.64
CA GLY A 124 10.26 -4.93 20.27
C GLY A 124 9.63 -6.32 20.09
N LEU A 125 10.49 -7.24 19.70
CA LEU A 125 10.16 -8.61 19.35
C LEU A 125 9.40 -9.36 20.46
N GLU A 126 9.91 -9.32 21.69
CA GLU A 126 9.35 -10.07 22.81
C GLU A 126 7.91 -9.64 23.17
N ALA A 127 7.64 -8.33 23.07
CA ALA A 127 6.29 -7.83 23.31
C ALA A 127 5.33 -8.29 22.20
N THR A 128 5.77 -8.27 20.95
CA THR A 128 4.98 -8.73 19.80
C THR A 128 4.68 -10.22 19.92
N ILE A 129 5.66 -11.06 20.26
CA ILE A 129 5.45 -12.49 20.46
C ILE A 129 4.40 -12.75 21.54
N ARG A 130 4.45 -12.04 22.67
CA ARG A 130 3.44 -12.20 23.75
C ARG A 130 2.02 -11.94 23.26
N HIS A 131 1.84 -10.98 22.35
CA HIS A 131 0.52 -10.67 21.80
C HIS A 131 0.09 -11.69 20.74
N LEU A 132 0.99 -12.09 19.84
CA LEU A 132 0.70 -13.00 18.74
C LEU A 132 0.58 -14.48 19.16
N ARG A 133 1.03 -14.84 20.38
CA ARG A 133 0.74 -16.18 20.97
C ARG A 133 -0.74 -16.43 21.23
N ARG A 134 -1.55 -15.38 21.28
CA ARG A 134 -3.01 -15.52 21.45
C ARG A 134 -3.62 -16.20 20.24
N PRO A 135 -4.72 -16.99 20.40
CA PRO A 135 -5.41 -17.59 19.27
C PRO A 135 -5.78 -16.55 18.21
N HIS A 136 -5.51 -16.83 16.95
CA HIS A 136 -5.80 -15.88 15.85
C HIS A 136 -7.29 -15.82 15.48
N ASP A 137 -8.08 -16.84 15.84
CA ASP A 137 -9.53 -16.91 15.58
C ASP A 137 -9.87 -16.74 14.07
N GLY A 138 -9.02 -17.30 13.21
CA GLY A 138 -9.14 -17.21 11.75
C GLY A 138 -8.72 -15.85 11.14
N VAL A 139 -8.07 -14.99 11.92
CA VAL A 139 -7.48 -13.73 11.40
C VAL A 139 -6.15 -14.05 10.75
N ILE A 140 -5.97 -13.62 9.51
CA ILE A 140 -4.69 -13.67 8.80
C ILE A 140 -3.83 -12.50 9.29
N VAL A 141 -2.63 -12.84 9.77
CA VAL A 141 -1.68 -11.88 10.36
C VAL A 141 -0.39 -11.84 9.56
N GLY A 142 -0.13 -10.69 8.92
CA GLY A 142 1.18 -10.37 8.39
C GLY A 142 2.08 -9.74 9.45
N CYS A 143 3.36 -10.08 9.45
CA CYS A 143 4.36 -9.40 10.27
C CYS A 143 5.28 -8.54 9.42
N ASN A 144 5.19 -7.23 9.61
CA ASN A 144 6.11 -6.27 9.02
C ASN A 144 7.35 -6.16 9.90
N ILE A 145 8.52 -6.45 9.35
CA ILE A 145 9.79 -6.52 10.07
C ILE A 145 10.80 -5.50 9.55
N GLY A 146 11.58 -4.95 10.46
CA GLY A 146 12.61 -3.96 10.14
C GLY A 146 13.75 -3.94 11.14
N LYS A 147 14.93 -3.43 10.73
CA LYS A 147 16.06 -3.29 11.64
C LYS A 147 15.84 -2.20 12.68
N ASN A 148 16.49 -2.29 13.82
CA ASN A 148 16.57 -1.17 14.77
C ASN A 148 17.29 0.05 14.14
N THR A 149 16.87 1.25 14.52
CA THR A 149 17.53 2.49 14.07
C THR A 149 19.01 2.52 14.47
N SER A 150 19.35 1.97 15.62
CA SER A 150 20.72 1.89 16.15
C SER A 150 21.55 0.76 15.54
N THR A 151 20.97 -0.14 14.75
CA THR A 151 21.72 -1.20 14.06
C THR A 151 22.36 -0.62 12.79
N PRO A 152 23.69 -0.72 12.62
CA PRO A 152 24.36 -0.34 11.38
C PRO A 152 23.78 -1.08 10.17
N THR A 153 23.90 -0.48 8.97
CA THR A 153 23.30 -1.05 7.75
C THR A 153 23.87 -2.41 7.39
N GLU A 154 25.17 -2.59 7.57
CA GLU A 154 25.88 -3.85 7.35
C GLU A 154 25.40 -5.00 8.25
N ASN A 155 24.86 -4.68 9.42
CA ASN A 155 24.31 -5.64 10.37
C ASN A 155 22.80 -5.84 10.24
N ALA A 156 22.15 -5.15 9.29
CA ALA A 156 20.71 -5.26 9.04
C ALA A 156 20.26 -6.71 8.81
N PRO A 157 20.94 -7.57 8.03
CA PRO A 157 20.51 -8.95 7.79
C PRO A 157 20.29 -9.75 9.08
N ALA A 158 21.12 -9.53 10.10
CA ALA A 158 20.98 -10.22 11.39
C ALA A 158 19.69 -9.83 12.14
N ASP A 159 19.30 -8.55 12.09
CA ASP A 159 18.06 -8.07 12.69
C ASP A 159 16.83 -8.68 12.00
N TYR A 160 16.80 -8.68 10.65
CA TYR A 160 15.71 -9.28 9.89
C TYR A 160 15.60 -10.79 10.12
N LEU A 161 16.72 -11.52 10.09
CA LEU A 161 16.73 -12.95 10.33
C LEU A 161 16.27 -13.31 11.75
N LYS A 162 16.71 -12.55 12.77
CA LYS A 162 16.25 -12.73 14.15
C LYS A 162 14.75 -12.57 14.27
N LEU A 163 14.18 -11.51 13.68
CA LEU A 163 12.74 -11.27 13.67
C LEU A 163 11.98 -12.38 12.95
N PHE A 164 12.44 -12.74 11.75
CA PHE A 164 11.81 -13.76 10.92
C PHE A 164 11.73 -15.10 11.63
N ARG A 165 12.86 -15.59 12.18
CA ARG A 165 12.92 -16.85 12.96
C ARG A 165 11.97 -16.84 14.14
N SER A 166 12.00 -15.77 14.93
CA SER A 166 11.26 -15.72 16.19
C SER A 166 9.76 -15.51 16.01
N LEU A 167 9.34 -14.83 14.93
CA LEU A 167 7.94 -14.58 14.61
C LEU A 167 7.33 -15.65 13.68
N TYR A 168 8.14 -16.54 13.11
CA TYR A 168 7.72 -17.55 12.14
C TYR A 168 6.53 -18.40 12.59
N PRO A 169 6.45 -18.85 13.87
CA PRO A 169 5.31 -19.65 14.36
C PRO A 169 4.01 -18.84 14.49
N TYR A 170 4.09 -17.50 14.44
CA TYR A 170 2.98 -16.62 14.80
C TYR A 170 2.47 -15.77 13.65
N ALA A 171 3.12 -15.77 12.51
CA ALA A 171 2.71 -15.01 11.34
C ALA A 171 2.25 -15.92 10.21
N ASP A 172 1.30 -15.45 9.40
CA ASP A 172 0.88 -16.14 8.18
C ASP A 172 1.75 -15.75 6.98
N TYR A 173 2.25 -14.52 6.94
CA TYR A 173 3.23 -14.02 5.97
C TYR A 173 4.11 -12.93 6.58
N PHE A 174 5.18 -12.58 5.91
CA PHE A 174 6.12 -11.55 6.33
C PHE A 174 6.27 -10.44 5.30
N THR A 175 6.40 -9.21 5.77
CA THR A 175 6.78 -8.06 4.96
C THR A 175 8.13 -7.52 5.42
N VAL A 176 9.14 -7.64 4.58
CA VAL A 176 10.48 -7.07 4.78
C VAL A 176 10.43 -5.59 4.41
N ASN A 177 10.54 -4.71 5.41
CA ASN A 177 10.43 -3.28 5.22
C ASN A 177 11.80 -2.64 5.06
N ILE A 178 12.25 -2.45 3.83
CA ILE A 178 13.50 -1.75 3.49
C ILE A 178 13.29 -0.25 3.21
N SER A 179 12.04 0.22 3.21
CA SER A 179 11.65 1.54 2.72
C SER A 179 11.55 2.61 3.80
N CYS A 180 11.95 2.34 5.04
CA CYS A 180 11.95 3.32 6.12
C CYS A 180 13.26 4.11 6.17
N ASP A 181 13.19 5.42 6.45
CA ASP A 181 14.35 6.33 6.61
C ASP A 181 15.36 5.85 7.65
N ASN A 182 14.87 5.11 8.66
CA ASN A 182 15.72 4.47 9.67
C ASN A 182 16.45 3.22 9.17
N ALA A 183 16.01 2.67 8.03
CA ALA A 183 16.66 1.53 7.40
C ALA A 183 17.73 1.97 6.41
N CYS A 184 17.69 3.22 5.95
CA CYS A 184 18.44 3.71 4.81
C CYS A 184 18.96 5.12 5.04
N ARG A 185 20.25 5.32 4.97
CA ARG A 185 20.81 6.58 4.49
C ARG A 185 20.56 6.62 2.98
N GLU A 186 20.09 7.75 2.48
CA GLU A 186 19.74 7.94 1.07
C GLU A 186 20.80 7.31 0.12
N GLY A 187 20.33 6.50 -0.81
CA GLY A 187 21.09 5.98 -1.94
C GLY A 187 21.72 4.60 -1.83
N ALA A 188 22.13 4.14 -0.63
CA ALA A 188 22.96 2.92 -0.53
C ALA A 188 22.19 1.61 -0.27
N THR A 189 20.90 1.66 0.02
CA THR A 189 20.13 0.55 0.62
C THR A 189 19.12 -0.11 -0.32
N HIS A 190 18.97 0.41 -1.52
CA HIS A 190 18.04 -0.14 -2.51
C HIS A 190 18.79 -0.87 -3.63
N THR A 191 20.09 -1.13 -3.48
CA THR A 191 20.83 -1.93 -4.45
C THR A 191 20.41 -3.39 -4.35
N ARG A 192 20.46 -4.09 -5.49
CA ARG A 192 20.18 -5.53 -5.58
C ARG A 192 20.97 -6.32 -4.54
N GLU A 193 22.27 -6.03 -4.40
CA GLU A 193 23.18 -6.72 -3.49
C GLU A 193 22.73 -6.58 -2.04
N HIS A 194 22.36 -5.37 -1.63
CA HIS A 194 21.89 -5.13 -0.25
C HIS A 194 20.56 -5.83 0.03
N ILE A 195 19.64 -5.79 -0.93
CA ILE A 195 18.35 -6.51 -0.82
C ILE A 195 18.60 -8.01 -0.67
N LEU A 196 19.47 -8.59 -1.49
CA LEU A 196 19.82 -10.02 -1.43
C LEU A 196 20.53 -10.40 -0.13
N GLN A 197 21.40 -9.54 0.42
CA GLN A 197 22.02 -9.76 1.73
C GLN A 197 20.99 -9.90 2.85
N ILE A 198 19.88 -9.18 2.77
CA ILE A 198 18.77 -9.29 3.72
C ILE A 198 17.93 -10.53 3.45
N LEU A 199 17.57 -10.79 2.18
CA LEU A 199 16.60 -11.82 1.82
C LEU A 199 17.17 -13.23 1.86
N ASN A 200 18.42 -13.46 1.40
CA ASN A 200 19.01 -14.79 1.31
C ASN A 200 18.98 -15.57 2.63
N PRO A 201 19.39 -14.96 3.78
CA PRO A 201 19.29 -15.67 5.07
C PRO A 201 17.84 -16.05 5.46
N LEU A 202 16.83 -15.28 5.00
CA LEU A 202 15.43 -15.58 5.25
C LEU A 202 14.97 -16.78 4.39
N PHE A 203 15.37 -16.81 3.11
CA PHE A 203 15.09 -17.91 2.21
C PHE A 203 15.73 -19.20 2.71
N ASP A 204 17.00 -19.15 3.17
CA ASP A 204 17.71 -20.30 3.71
C ASP A 204 17.01 -20.85 4.95
N PHE A 205 16.61 -19.99 5.86
CA PHE A 205 15.85 -20.42 7.03
C PHE A 205 14.50 -21.03 6.63
N ARG A 206 13.74 -20.41 5.71
CA ARG A 206 12.43 -20.88 5.26
C ARG A 206 12.49 -22.27 4.64
N ARG A 207 13.55 -22.60 3.87
CA ARG A 207 13.73 -23.94 3.25
C ARG A 207 13.75 -25.07 4.26
N GLY A 208 14.19 -24.81 5.48
CA GLY A 208 14.23 -25.80 6.56
C GLY A 208 12.95 -25.89 7.40
N GLN A 209 11.87 -25.18 7.04
CA GLN A 209 10.63 -25.16 7.81
C GLN A 209 9.55 -26.07 7.22
N ASN A 210 8.74 -26.70 8.09
CA ASN A 210 7.61 -27.53 7.67
C ASN A 210 6.40 -26.72 7.16
N GLN A 211 6.28 -25.46 7.58
CA GLN A 211 5.21 -24.56 7.16
C GLN A 211 5.79 -23.48 6.25
N PHE A 212 5.20 -23.31 5.09
CA PHE A 212 5.56 -22.23 4.19
C PHE A 212 4.99 -20.90 4.70
N ARG A 213 5.82 -19.86 4.74
CA ARG A 213 5.42 -18.49 5.07
C ARG A 213 5.92 -17.57 3.97
N PRO A 214 5.01 -16.90 3.24
CA PRO A 214 5.38 -15.96 2.19
C PRO A 214 6.21 -14.80 2.72
N ILE A 215 7.17 -14.36 1.91
CA ILE A 215 8.04 -13.20 2.16
C ILE A 215 7.75 -12.16 1.11
N MET A 216 7.24 -10.99 1.54
CA MET A 216 6.96 -9.82 0.71
C MET A 216 8.02 -8.76 0.93
N LEU A 217 8.36 -8.00 -0.10
CA LEU A 217 9.25 -6.84 0.01
C LEU A 217 8.45 -5.54 -0.09
N LYS A 218 8.55 -4.67 0.92
CA LYS A 218 7.86 -3.37 0.90
C LYS A 218 8.74 -2.27 0.36
N ILE A 219 8.26 -1.61 -0.72
CA ILE A 219 9.00 -0.59 -1.47
C ILE A 219 8.51 0.83 -1.21
N SER A 220 9.37 1.82 -1.52
CA SER A 220 9.07 3.26 -1.40
C SER A 220 8.48 3.81 -2.70
N PRO A 221 7.52 4.75 -2.64
CA PRO A 221 7.05 5.45 -3.84
C PRO A 221 8.06 6.45 -4.39
N ASP A 222 9.09 6.78 -3.62
CA ASP A 222 10.13 7.75 -3.97
C ASP A 222 11.29 7.12 -4.77
N MET A 223 11.24 5.80 -4.96
CA MET A 223 12.19 5.09 -5.84
C MET A 223 11.98 5.52 -7.30
N SER A 224 13.07 5.65 -8.05
CA SER A 224 12.96 5.86 -9.48
C SER A 224 12.40 4.62 -10.17
N ASP A 225 11.91 4.79 -11.38
CA ASP A 225 11.31 3.70 -12.14
C ASP A 225 12.32 2.60 -12.44
N GLU A 226 13.59 2.97 -12.67
CA GLU A 226 14.69 2.03 -12.90
C GLU A 226 14.98 1.17 -11.65
N VAL A 227 14.92 1.76 -10.45
CA VAL A 227 15.10 1.02 -9.19
C VAL A 227 13.93 0.08 -8.95
N ILE A 228 12.68 0.49 -9.27
CA ILE A 228 11.52 -0.37 -9.18
C ILE A 228 11.64 -1.56 -10.12
N ASP A 229 12.13 -1.33 -11.34
CA ASP A 229 12.40 -2.39 -12.32
C ASP A 229 13.44 -3.38 -11.82
N GLN A 230 14.56 -2.91 -11.28
CA GLN A 230 15.59 -3.76 -10.68
C GLN A 230 15.06 -4.60 -9.50
N ILE A 231 14.20 -4.02 -8.67
CA ILE A 231 13.55 -4.75 -7.58
C ILE A 231 12.58 -5.81 -8.13
N THR A 232 11.89 -5.49 -9.23
CA THR A 232 11.01 -6.46 -9.89
C THR A 232 11.83 -7.62 -10.49
N ASP A 233 13.03 -7.35 -11.03
CA ASP A 233 13.94 -8.41 -11.50
C ASP A 233 14.41 -9.29 -10.33
N VAL A 234 14.70 -8.72 -9.15
CA VAL A 234 14.99 -9.51 -7.94
C VAL A 234 13.81 -10.42 -7.57
N LEU A 235 12.56 -9.93 -7.71
CA LEU A 235 11.37 -10.77 -7.50
C LEU A 235 11.33 -11.95 -8.47
N LEU A 236 11.66 -11.73 -9.75
CA LEU A 236 11.64 -12.78 -10.79
C LEU A 236 12.74 -13.83 -10.61
N GLU A 237 13.88 -13.45 -10.05
CA GLU A 237 15.10 -14.27 -9.97
C GLU A 237 15.29 -14.97 -8.63
N THR A 238 14.44 -14.71 -7.63
CA THR A 238 14.59 -15.20 -6.25
C THR A 238 13.32 -15.86 -5.73
N PRO A 239 13.37 -16.60 -4.63
CA PRO A 239 12.18 -17.14 -3.98
C PRO A 239 11.39 -16.08 -3.17
N LEU A 240 11.42 -14.81 -3.58
CA LEU A 240 10.56 -13.77 -3.04
C LEU A 240 9.13 -13.98 -3.55
N ASP A 241 8.13 -13.84 -2.69
CA ASP A 241 6.76 -14.25 -3.02
C ASP A 241 5.89 -13.08 -3.50
N GLY A 242 6.39 -11.84 -3.42
CA GLY A 242 5.67 -10.67 -3.92
C GLY A 242 6.15 -9.34 -3.34
N ILE A 243 5.44 -8.28 -3.69
CA ILE A 243 5.77 -6.90 -3.33
C ILE A 243 4.61 -6.24 -2.59
N VAL A 244 4.93 -5.39 -1.61
CA VAL A 244 3.98 -4.43 -0.99
C VAL A 244 4.30 -3.03 -1.52
N ALA A 245 3.44 -2.50 -2.35
CA ALA A 245 3.60 -1.19 -3.00
C ALA A 245 2.46 -0.25 -2.60
N THR A 246 2.70 0.83 -1.80
CA THR A 246 3.98 1.39 -1.41
C THR A 246 4.00 1.82 0.06
N ASN A 247 5.13 2.41 0.55
CA ASN A 247 5.20 3.18 1.79
C ASN A 247 4.71 4.63 1.55
N GLY A 248 4.87 5.55 2.52
CA GLY A 248 4.63 6.99 2.34
C GLY A 248 5.76 7.68 1.55
N THR A 249 5.48 8.85 0.96
CA THR A 249 6.39 9.65 0.14
C THR A 249 6.98 10.85 0.88
N HIS A 250 8.17 11.28 0.49
CA HIS A 250 8.75 12.58 0.87
C HIS A 250 8.25 13.73 0.01
N SER A 251 7.64 13.46 -1.14
CA SER A 251 7.08 14.48 -2.03
C SER A 251 6.01 15.32 -1.32
N ARG A 252 6.02 16.61 -1.61
CA ARG A 252 5.04 17.61 -1.13
C ARG A 252 4.33 18.31 -2.29
N GLY A 253 4.53 17.84 -3.52
CA GLY A 253 3.89 18.40 -4.71
C GLY A 253 2.37 18.28 -4.66
N GLY A 254 1.66 19.28 -5.20
CA GLY A 254 0.22 19.26 -5.38
C GLY A 254 -0.62 19.40 -4.10
N LEU A 255 -0.02 19.78 -2.96
CA LEU A 255 -0.76 19.97 -1.71
C LEU A 255 -1.46 21.32 -1.64
N HIS A 256 -2.70 21.31 -1.11
CA HIS A 256 -3.46 22.53 -0.80
C HIS A 256 -3.08 23.16 0.55
N THR A 257 -2.40 22.42 1.41
CA THR A 257 -1.85 22.91 2.68
C THR A 257 -0.77 23.96 2.39
N SER A 258 -0.83 25.10 3.07
CA SER A 258 0.10 26.21 2.82
C SER A 258 1.56 25.81 3.06
N ARG A 259 2.46 26.38 2.24
CA ARG A 259 3.90 26.17 2.33
C ARG A 259 4.43 26.46 3.73
N THR A 260 4.00 27.56 4.36
CA THR A 260 4.39 27.91 5.73
C THR A 260 4.00 26.83 6.75
N THR A 261 2.84 26.17 6.58
CA THR A 261 2.43 25.05 7.45
C THR A 261 3.31 23.83 7.20
N LEU A 262 3.61 23.51 5.94
CA LEU A 262 4.48 22.39 5.59
C LEU A 262 5.91 22.56 6.11
N GLU A 263 6.45 23.79 6.04
CA GLU A 263 7.77 24.15 6.58
C GLU A 263 7.82 24.00 8.11
N LYS A 264 6.76 24.41 8.82
CA LYS A 264 6.63 24.19 10.28
C LYS A 264 6.56 22.71 10.65
N ILE A 265 5.88 21.90 9.85
CA ILE A 265 5.84 20.45 10.05
C ILE A 265 7.21 19.83 9.79
N GLY A 266 7.91 20.26 8.74
CA GLY A 266 9.24 19.80 8.37
C GLY A 266 9.24 18.39 7.75
N SER A 267 10.30 17.62 8.03
CA SER A 267 10.50 16.28 7.48
C SER A 267 9.43 15.26 7.91
N GLY A 268 9.35 14.17 7.17
CA GLY A 268 8.43 13.05 7.40
C GLY A 268 7.88 12.50 6.10
N ARG A 269 7.15 11.41 6.17
CA ARG A 269 6.50 10.77 5.02
C ARG A 269 5.03 11.15 4.94
N LEU A 270 4.59 11.52 3.75
CA LEU A 270 3.21 11.84 3.41
C LEU A 270 2.48 10.58 2.98
N SER A 271 1.27 10.40 3.48
CA SER A 271 0.32 9.36 3.07
C SER A 271 -1.08 9.97 2.88
N GLY A 272 -1.96 9.26 2.20
CA GLY A 272 -3.32 9.73 1.90
C GLY A 272 -3.49 10.10 0.42
N ALA A 273 -4.56 10.82 0.09
CA ALA A 273 -4.98 11.08 -1.28
C ALA A 273 -3.87 11.53 -2.25
N PRO A 274 -2.91 12.37 -1.87
CA PRO A 274 -1.85 12.79 -2.80
C PRO A 274 -0.95 11.65 -3.30
N LEU A 275 -0.94 10.51 -2.61
CA LEU A 275 -0.12 9.36 -2.97
C LEU A 275 -0.80 8.40 -3.95
N THR A 276 -2.12 8.50 -4.15
CA THR A 276 -2.92 7.49 -4.86
C THR A 276 -2.39 7.22 -6.27
N HIS A 277 -2.17 8.27 -7.07
CA HIS A 277 -1.74 8.14 -8.45
C HIS A 277 -0.40 7.39 -8.56
N ARG A 278 0.62 7.83 -7.79
CA ARG A 278 1.95 7.20 -7.83
C ARG A 278 1.93 5.75 -7.34
N ALA A 279 1.13 5.45 -6.32
CA ALA A 279 1.00 4.09 -5.82
C ALA A 279 0.37 3.15 -6.86
N VAL A 280 -0.69 3.58 -7.55
CA VAL A 280 -1.33 2.83 -8.64
C VAL A 280 -0.39 2.64 -9.83
N GLU A 281 0.37 3.69 -10.20
CA GLU A 281 1.36 3.63 -11.27
C GLU A 281 2.46 2.59 -10.98
N ILE A 282 2.99 2.57 -9.76
CA ILE A 282 4.01 1.61 -9.35
C ILE A 282 3.46 0.18 -9.38
N VAL A 283 2.24 -0.04 -8.86
CA VAL A 283 1.61 -1.36 -8.92
C VAL A 283 1.46 -1.83 -10.38
N ARG A 284 0.97 -0.97 -11.28
CA ARG A 284 0.85 -1.30 -12.70
C ARG A 284 2.19 -1.63 -13.33
N ARG A 285 3.25 -0.87 -12.99
CA ARG A 285 4.61 -1.10 -13.49
C ARG A 285 5.13 -2.47 -13.07
N VAL A 286 5.04 -2.78 -11.77
CA VAL A 286 5.46 -4.08 -11.22
C VAL A 286 4.66 -5.22 -11.86
N HIS A 287 3.34 -5.09 -11.95
CA HIS A 287 2.46 -6.08 -12.56
C HIS A 287 2.82 -6.33 -14.03
N THR A 288 2.97 -5.27 -14.83
CA THR A 288 3.32 -5.39 -16.25
C THR A 288 4.70 -6.04 -16.42
N ARG A 289 5.72 -5.60 -15.65
CA ARG A 289 7.08 -6.13 -15.77
C ARG A 289 7.16 -7.60 -15.32
N SER A 290 6.40 -7.99 -14.31
CA SER A 290 6.36 -9.37 -13.82
C SER A 290 5.45 -10.29 -14.64
N GLY A 291 4.84 -9.80 -15.73
CA GLY A 291 3.89 -10.56 -16.55
C GLY A 291 2.61 -10.94 -15.80
N GLY A 292 2.27 -10.22 -14.75
CA GLY A 292 1.07 -10.45 -13.93
C GLY A 292 1.08 -11.73 -13.10
N THR A 293 2.24 -12.35 -12.92
CA THR A 293 2.36 -13.67 -12.27
C THR A 293 2.70 -13.61 -10.79
N TYR A 294 3.18 -12.47 -10.31
CA TYR A 294 3.60 -12.32 -8.92
C TYR A 294 2.61 -11.50 -8.10
N PRO A 295 2.29 -11.95 -6.89
CA PRO A 295 1.39 -11.27 -5.98
C PRO A 295 1.84 -9.86 -5.59
N ILE A 296 0.90 -8.91 -5.62
CA ILE A 296 1.11 -7.53 -5.23
C ILE A 296 0.08 -7.13 -4.17
N ILE A 297 0.56 -6.59 -3.05
CA ILE A 297 -0.29 -5.92 -2.06
C ILE A 297 -0.20 -4.42 -2.32
N GLY A 298 -1.27 -3.83 -2.87
CA GLY A 298 -1.34 -2.40 -3.17
C GLY A 298 -1.66 -1.57 -1.93
N VAL A 299 -0.86 -0.55 -1.65
CA VAL A 299 -1.09 0.38 -0.53
C VAL A 299 -0.60 1.79 -0.87
N GLY A 300 -1.42 2.78 -0.64
CA GLY A 300 -1.10 4.20 -0.83
C GLY A 300 -2.30 4.99 -1.34
N GLY A 301 -2.79 5.91 -0.51
CA GLY A 301 -3.80 6.88 -0.90
C GLY A 301 -5.22 6.37 -1.12
N LEU A 302 -5.55 5.13 -0.78
CA LEU A 302 -6.86 4.55 -0.98
C LEU A 302 -7.90 5.20 -0.05
N MET A 303 -8.68 6.14 -0.57
CA MET A 303 -9.66 6.94 0.17
C MET A 303 -11.10 6.53 -0.12
N SER A 304 -11.34 5.80 -1.21
CA SER A 304 -12.67 5.39 -1.71
C SER A 304 -12.64 3.97 -2.28
N ALA A 305 -13.79 3.41 -2.58
CA ALA A 305 -13.90 2.15 -3.31
C ALA A 305 -13.41 2.28 -4.77
N GLY A 306 -13.56 3.46 -5.37
CA GLY A 306 -12.98 3.76 -6.67
C GLY A 306 -11.46 3.64 -6.68
N ASP A 307 -10.77 4.19 -5.66
CA ASP A 307 -9.31 4.06 -5.52
C ASP A 307 -8.89 2.61 -5.29
N VAL A 308 -9.65 1.87 -4.48
CA VAL A 308 -9.39 0.43 -4.26
C VAL A 308 -9.53 -0.35 -5.57
N ARG A 309 -10.59 -0.08 -6.35
CA ARG A 309 -10.78 -0.72 -7.65
C ARG A 309 -9.65 -0.37 -8.62
N ALA A 310 -9.30 0.92 -8.74
CA ALA A 310 -8.18 1.34 -9.58
C ALA A 310 -6.86 0.65 -9.21
N MET A 311 -6.63 0.40 -7.92
CA MET A 311 -5.45 -0.33 -7.44
C MET A 311 -5.50 -1.81 -7.81
N LEU A 312 -6.69 -2.47 -7.70
CA LEU A 312 -6.88 -3.86 -8.12
C LEU A 312 -6.78 -4.00 -9.65
N ASP A 313 -7.37 -3.07 -10.40
CA ASP A 313 -7.31 -3.03 -11.87
C ASP A 313 -5.89 -2.75 -12.39
N ALA A 314 -5.04 -2.11 -11.57
CA ALA A 314 -3.62 -1.94 -11.86
C ALA A 314 -2.79 -3.23 -11.66
N GLY A 315 -3.39 -4.29 -11.11
CA GLY A 315 -2.76 -5.60 -10.91
C GLY A 315 -2.44 -5.94 -9.46
N ALA A 316 -2.98 -5.21 -8.47
CA ALA A 316 -2.87 -5.65 -7.08
C ALA A 316 -3.84 -6.81 -6.81
N ASP A 317 -3.39 -7.86 -6.11
CA ASP A 317 -4.23 -8.98 -5.66
C ASP A 317 -4.96 -8.63 -4.36
N LEU A 318 -4.27 -7.93 -3.49
CA LEU A 318 -4.74 -7.45 -2.19
C LEU A 318 -4.43 -5.96 -2.04
N VAL A 319 -5.17 -5.29 -1.16
CA VAL A 319 -4.93 -3.87 -0.84
C VAL A 319 -4.86 -3.65 0.65
N GLN A 320 -4.15 -2.60 1.07
CA GLN A 320 -4.09 -2.20 2.48
C GLN A 320 -4.58 -0.76 2.66
N LEU A 321 -5.37 -0.54 3.70
CA LEU A 321 -5.86 0.77 4.11
C LEU A 321 -5.08 1.28 5.33
N TYR A 322 -4.83 2.60 5.36
CA TYR A 322 -4.31 3.33 6.53
C TYR A 322 -4.97 4.72 6.63
N THR A 323 -4.46 5.71 5.91
CA THR A 323 -4.97 7.09 5.96
C THR A 323 -6.45 7.17 5.55
N GLY A 324 -6.85 6.43 4.51
CA GLY A 324 -8.26 6.35 4.11
C GLY A 324 -9.15 5.85 5.22
N TYR A 325 -8.72 4.84 5.97
CA TYR A 325 -9.46 4.33 7.13
C TYR A 325 -9.56 5.37 8.26
N VAL A 326 -8.48 6.11 8.55
CA VAL A 326 -8.49 7.20 9.55
C VAL A 326 -9.52 8.28 9.18
N TYR A 327 -9.59 8.68 7.91
CA TYR A 327 -10.48 9.73 7.44
C TYR A 327 -11.94 9.28 7.25
N ASN A 328 -12.18 8.02 6.88
CA ASN A 328 -13.52 7.51 6.58
C ASN A 328 -14.14 6.70 7.72
N GLY A 329 -13.32 6.25 8.69
CA GLY A 329 -13.77 5.54 9.87
C GLY A 329 -14.05 4.05 9.66
N PRO A 330 -14.55 3.37 10.71
CA PRO A 330 -14.63 1.90 10.77
C PRO A 330 -15.60 1.28 9.74
N GLY A 331 -16.52 2.06 9.19
CA GLY A 331 -17.43 1.58 8.14
C GLY A 331 -16.82 1.51 6.73
N MET A 332 -15.59 1.99 6.54
CA MET A 332 -14.95 2.06 5.21
C MET A 332 -14.80 0.69 4.55
N VAL A 333 -14.28 -0.29 5.29
CA VAL A 333 -14.06 -1.64 4.74
C VAL A 333 -15.37 -2.24 4.24
N LYS A 334 -16.43 -2.16 5.05
CA LYS A 334 -17.77 -2.65 4.67
C LYS A 334 -18.33 -1.94 3.44
N ALA A 335 -18.16 -0.62 3.35
CA ALA A 335 -18.60 0.16 2.19
C ALA A 335 -17.86 -0.26 0.92
N VAL A 336 -16.52 -0.37 0.97
CA VAL A 336 -15.71 -0.82 -0.15
C VAL A 336 -16.09 -2.26 -0.57
N CYS A 337 -16.24 -3.20 0.36
CA CYS A 337 -16.66 -4.56 0.05
C CYS A 337 -18.01 -4.59 -0.69
N ARG A 338 -18.99 -3.78 -0.27
CA ARG A 338 -20.29 -3.69 -0.94
C ARG A 338 -20.19 -3.20 -2.37
N GLU A 339 -19.36 -2.18 -2.60
CA GLU A 339 -19.15 -1.67 -3.96
C GLU A 339 -18.40 -2.67 -4.85
N LEU A 340 -17.43 -3.42 -4.31
CA LEU A 340 -16.76 -4.49 -5.03
C LEU A 340 -17.74 -5.63 -5.41
N ILE A 341 -18.65 -6.01 -4.50
CA ILE A 341 -19.71 -7.00 -4.79
C ILE A 341 -20.60 -6.50 -5.91
N ALA A 342 -21.13 -5.27 -5.78
CA ALA A 342 -22.01 -4.69 -6.80
C ALA A 342 -21.33 -4.60 -8.18
N ALA A 343 -20.02 -4.30 -8.22
CA ALA A 343 -19.24 -4.29 -9.44
C ALA A 343 -19.08 -5.71 -10.04
N ALA A 344 -18.90 -6.73 -9.18
CA ALA A 344 -18.78 -8.11 -9.62
C ALA A 344 -20.10 -8.68 -10.17
N GLU A 345 -21.23 -8.22 -9.68
CA GLU A 345 -22.58 -8.68 -10.09
C GLU A 345 -23.10 -7.99 -11.37
N LYS A 346 -22.50 -6.88 -11.82
CA LYS A 346 -22.88 -6.23 -13.08
C LYS A 346 -22.58 -7.13 -14.28
N PRO A 347 -23.49 -7.27 -15.26
CA PRO A 347 -23.25 -8.02 -16.51
C PRO A 347 -22.01 -7.50 -17.25
N ALA A 348 -21.27 -8.41 -17.91
CA ALA A 348 -20.04 -8.07 -18.61
C ALA A 348 -20.20 -6.95 -19.67
N ALA A 349 -21.33 -6.93 -20.39
CA ALA A 349 -21.66 -5.88 -21.37
C ALA A 349 -21.77 -4.47 -20.75
N MET A 350 -22.24 -4.37 -19.48
CA MET A 350 -22.33 -3.07 -18.79
C MET A 350 -20.99 -2.63 -18.19
N ARG A 351 -20.04 -3.55 -17.97
CA ARG A 351 -18.69 -3.23 -17.52
C ARG A 351 -17.88 -2.56 -18.64
N ALA A 352 -17.92 -3.13 -19.83
CA ALA A 352 -17.25 -2.57 -21.02
C ALA A 352 -17.78 -1.19 -21.41
N ALA A 353 -19.10 -0.96 -21.32
CA ALA A 353 -19.71 0.34 -21.61
C ALA A 353 -19.35 1.44 -20.57
N GLY A 354 -19.11 1.07 -19.31
CA GLY A 354 -18.68 2.01 -18.26
C GLY A 354 -17.22 2.44 -18.38
N GLU A 355 -16.37 1.59 -18.93
CA GLU A 355 -14.94 1.87 -19.14
C GLU A 355 -14.71 2.82 -20.33
N SER A 356 -15.51 2.71 -21.41
CA SER A 356 -15.43 3.61 -22.57
C SER A 356 -15.84 5.06 -22.23
N VAL A 357 -16.78 5.26 -21.31
CA VAL A 357 -17.20 6.59 -20.85
C VAL A 357 -16.16 7.25 -19.93
N GLN A 358 -15.40 6.47 -19.18
CA GLN A 358 -14.33 7.02 -18.31
C GLN A 358 -13.05 7.36 -19.08
N ASN A 359 -12.81 6.74 -20.23
CA ASN A 359 -11.62 6.99 -21.05
C ASN A 359 -11.82 8.11 -22.10
N GLY A 360 -12.96 8.82 -22.08
CA GLY A 360 -13.19 10.00 -22.94
C GLY A 360 -13.34 9.69 -24.43
N GLU A 361 -13.56 8.44 -24.84
CA GLU A 361 -13.86 8.08 -26.20
C GLU A 361 -15.35 8.33 -26.49
N ASN A 362 -15.62 9.40 -27.25
CA ASN A 362 -16.94 9.74 -27.74
C ASN A 362 -17.27 8.82 -28.93
N PRO A 363 -18.31 7.96 -28.89
CA PRO A 363 -18.60 7.02 -29.99
C PRO A 363 -19.18 7.65 -31.27
N GLU A 364 -19.28 8.96 -31.36
CA GLU A 364 -19.89 9.64 -32.52
C GLU A 364 -18.93 10.17 -33.59
N ALA A 365 -17.61 9.84 -33.55
CA ALA A 365 -16.63 10.34 -34.52
C ALA A 365 -16.14 9.29 -35.52
N SER A 366 -17.03 8.44 -36.05
CA SER A 366 -16.69 7.60 -37.22
C SER A 366 -17.92 7.27 -38.07
N ALA A 367 -18.42 8.28 -38.78
CA ALA A 367 -19.21 8.05 -39.99
C ALA A 367 -18.32 8.33 -41.22
N PRO A 368 -18.20 7.43 -42.21
CA PRO A 368 -17.40 7.69 -43.40
C PRO A 368 -18.15 8.63 -44.34
N GLU A 369 -17.52 9.77 -44.69
CA GLU A 369 -17.99 10.62 -45.78
C GLU A 369 -17.92 9.88 -47.12
N ALA A 370 -19.03 9.89 -47.81
CA ALA A 370 -19.20 9.34 -49.15
C ALA A 370 -18.44 10.19 -50.19
N VAL A 371 -17.62 9.51 -51.00
CA VAL A 371 -16.91 10.05 -52.15
C VAL A 371 -17.92 10.38 -53.24
N GLY A 372 -18.03 11.67 -53.60
CA GLY A 372 -18.72 12.16 -54.79
C GLY A 372 -17.70 12.63 -55.84
N THR A 373 -17.67 11.94 -56.97
CA THR A 373 -16.87 12.20 -58.15
C THR A 373 -17.46 13.31 -59.03
N ALA A 374 -16.63 14.27 -59.48
CA ALA A 374 -16.69 14.97 -60.80
C ALA A 374 -15.58 16.04 -60.81
N GLY A 375 -14.52 16.05 -61.55
CA GLY A 375 -14.39 16.09 -62.98
C GLY A 375 -13.90 17.45 -63.48
N LYS A 376 -12.74 17.44 -64.19
CA LYS A 376 -12.16 18.40 -65.23
C LYS A 376 -11.08 19.37 -64.65
N ALA A 377 -9.83 19.10 -65.01
CA ALA A 377 -9.03 19.56 -66.22
C ALA A 377 -8.68 21.06 -66.21
N SER A 378 -7.40 21.42 -66.14
CA SER A 378 -6.57 21.95 -67.23
C SER A 378 -5.34 22.72 -66.65
N ASP A 379 -4.20 22.33 -67.18
CA ASP A 379 -3.06 23.07 -67.76
C ASP A 379 -2.30 24.14 -66.93
N GLY A 380 -0.97 24.01 -67.05
CA GLY A 380 -0.04 25.10 -67.26
C GLY A 380 1.18 25.08 -66.35
N GLU A 381 2.29 24.47 -66.75
CA GLU A 381 3.62 25.06 -67.01
C GLU A 381 4.09 26.07 -65.96
N SER A 382 5.32 26.11 -65.44
CA SER A 382 6.67 25.76 -65.83
C SER A 382 7.67 26.31 -64.80
N GLU A 383 8.78 25.67 -64.68
CA GLU A 383 10.16 26.21 -64.49
C GLU A 383 10.40 27.23 -63.35
N GLU A 384 11.48 27.29 -62.61
CA GLU A 384 12.86 26.93 -62.81
C GLU A 384 13.65 27.17 -61.51
N GLU A 385 14.59 26.27 -61.22
CA GLU A 385 15.97 26.46 -60.74
C GLU A 385 16.29 27.51 -59.63
N ARG A 386 16.96 27.15 -58.60
CA ARG A 386 18.41 27.27 -58.33
C ARG A 386 18.77 27.09 -56.85
N ARG A 387 19.67 26.18 -56.62
CA ARG A 387 20.63 26.16 -55.48
C ARG A 387 21.79 27.11 -55.82
N PRO A 388 22.86 27.33 -55.03
CA PRO A 388 23.13 26.97 -53.63
C PRO A 388 23.89 28.13 -52.87
N GLY A 389 24.37 27.83 -51.62
CA GLY A 389 25.46 28.58 -51.03
C GLY A 389 25.45 28.61 -49.51
N SER A 390 26.08 27.72 -48.87
CA SER A 390 27.34 27.72 -48.12
C SER A 390 27.63 28.95 -47.20
N GLY A 391 28.00 28.63 -45.92
CA GLY A 391 28.94 29.45 -45.21
C GLY A 391 28.74 29.58 -43.71
N GLN A 392 29.44 28.77 -42.98
CA GLN A 392 30.23 29.00 -41.77
C GLN A 392 30.06 30.36 -41.06
N LYS A 393 29.68 30.33 -39.82
CA LYS A 393 30.61 30.56 -38.68
C LYS A 393 29.98 30.06 -37.40
#